data_157bc458c28420263b5701192905a6f0
#
_entry.id   157bc458c28420263b5701192905a6f0
#
_cell.length_a   1.000
_cell.length_b   1.000
_cell.length_c   1.000
_cell.angle_alpha   90.00
_cell.angle_beta   90.00
_cell.angle_gamma   90.00
#
_symmetry.space_group_name_H-M   'P 1'
#
loop_
_entity.id
_entity.type
_entity.pdbx_description
1 polymer ?
#
loop_
_entity_poly.entity_id
_entity_poly.type
_entity_poly.pdbx_seq_one_letter_code
_entity_poly.pdbx_strand_id
1 'polypeptide(L)'
;VLKNDPRIPNTISCLQDPLGNAVHAALVEPLAGKSVAILGCGPIGLFAIAVCRAVGATNIIATDASPYRLELAKTVGADHIMNVRDADVDDAVATLTHGVGVDVVLEMSGAPKAIQQSLRLAKPGGRISLMGIPAGSVDLNVAEDIIFKGLRIHGVVGRRLYDTWFTMQDLLASGRLDVTPIRTHILPFDQFDAGFALMQAGTCGKVVLRVSEHAD
;
A
#
# COMPACT_ATOMS: atom_id res chain seq x y z
N VAL A 1 -16.53 -14.82 13.56
CA VAL A 1 -17.22 -13.83 12.72
C VAL A 1 -17.15 -12.48 13.41
N LEU A 2 -16.66 -11.46 12.72
CA LEU A 2 -16.65 -10.09 13.21
C LEU A 2 -17.83 -9.34 12.55
N LYS A 3 -18.61 -8.62 13.36
CA LYS A 3 -19.70 -7.79 12.84
C LYS A 3 -19.11 -6.46 12.33
N ASN A 4 -19.46 -6.07 11.12
CA ASN A 4 -19.08 -4.78 10.57
C ASN A 4 -19.80 -3.63 11.28
N ASP A 5 -19.11 -2.49 11.40
CA ASP A 5 -19.73 -1.26 11.87
C ASP A 5 -20.77 -0.80 10.83
N PRO A 6 -22.03 -0.51 11.23
CA PRO A 6 -23.10 -0.13 10.30
C PRO A 6 -22.85 1.20 9.57
N ARG A 7 -21.89 2.00 10.03
CA ARG A 7 -21.47 3.23 9.34
C ARG A 7 -20.61 2.98 8.11
N ILE A 8 -20.10 1.75 7.94
CA ILE A 8 -19.24 1.39 6.81
C ILE A 8 -20.13 0.76 5.72
N PRO A 9 -20.26 1.38 4.53
CA PRO A 9 -21.05 0.83 3.43
C PRO A 9 -20.60 -0.58 3.03
N ASN A 10 -21.51 -1.44 2.59
CA ASN A 10 -21.19 -2.81 2.18
C ASN A 10 -20.15 -2.86 1.06
N THR A 11 -20.21 -1.90 0.13
CA THR A 11 -19.24 -1.75 -0.97
C THR A 11 -17.82 -1.37 -0.52
N ILE A 12 -17.65 -0.96 0.73
CA ILE A 12 -16.35 -0.76 1.39
C ILE A 12 -16.04 -1.92 2.33
N SER A 13 -17.05 -2.46 3.02
CA SER A 13 -16.88 -3.60 3.93
C SER A 13 -16.27 -4.83 3.23
N CYS A 14 -16.62 -5.09 1.98
CA CYS A 14 -16.04 -6.18 1.20
C CYS A 14 -14.56 -5.99 0.84
N LEU A 15 -13.99 -4.81 1.05
CA LEU A 15 -12.58 -4.50 0.82
C LEU A 15 -11.71 -4.68 2.09
N GLN A 16 -12.32 -4.98 3.23
CA GLN A 16 -11.61 -4.99 4.52
C GLN A 16 -10.51 -6.07 4.60
N ASP A 17 -10.66 -7.18 3.88
CA ASP A 17 -9.61 -8.21 3.86
C ASP A 17 -8.28 -7.67 3.30
N PRO A 18 -8.18 -7.23 2.03
CA PRO A 18 -6.94 -6.66 1.51
C PRO A 18 -6.53 -5.34 2.19
N LEU A 19 -7.48 -4.54 2.68
CA LEU A 19 -7.20 -3.34 3.45
C LEU A 19 -6.53 -3.67 4.78
N GLY A 20 -6.96 -4.74 5.47
CA GLY A 20 -6.33 -5.21 6.71
C GLY A 20 -4.87 -5.61 6.53
N ASN A 21 -4.50 -6.12 5.36
CA ASN A 21 -3.11 -6.41 5.02
C ASN A 21 -2.28 -5.11 4.94
N ALA A 22 -2.82 -4.06 4.31
CA ALA A 22 -2.18 -2.75 4.25
C ALA A 22 -2.06 -2.10 5.63
N VAL A 23 -3.09 -2.19 6.48
CA VAL A 23 -3.06 -1.73 7.87
C VAL A 23 -1.96 -2.45 8.65
N HIS A 24 -1.85 -3.79 8.52
CA HIS A 24 -0.79 -4.56 9.17
C HIS A 24 0.60 -4.08 8.74
N ALA A 25 0.86 -3.99 7.43
CA ALA A 25 2.17 -3.58 6.92
C ALA A 25 2.54 -2.14 7.30
N ALA A 26 1.58 -1.22 7.26
CA ALA A 26 1.80 0.17 7.59
C ALA A 26 2.02 0.39 9.09
N LEU A 27 1.27 -0.31 9.94
CA LEU A 27 1.18 -0.05 11.38
C LEU A 27 1.87 -1.09 12.27
N VAL A 28 2.87 -1.83 11.76
CA VAL A 28 3.72 -2.69 12.60
C VAL A 28 4.47 -1.86 13.66
N GLU A 29 4.74 -0.59 13.36
CA GLU A 29 5.28 0.43 14.27
C GLU A 29 4.57 1.77 14.02
N PRO A 30 4.62 2.74 14.94
CA PRO A 30 4.06 4.07 14.75
C PRO A 30 4.57 4.76 13.49
N LEU A 31 3.65 5.48 12.78
CA LEU A 31 3.93 6.06 11.47
C LEU A 31 3.67 7.59 11.42
N ALA A 32 2.99 8.14 12.42
CA ALA A 32 2.73 9.58 12.49
C ALA A 32 4.04 10.39 12.47
N GLY A 33 4.11 11.42 11.63
CA GLY A 33 5.28 12.27 11.46
C GLY A 33 6.43 11.64 10.65
N LYS A 34 6.24 10.46 10.04
CA LYS A 34 7.26 9.75 9.27
C LYS A 34 7.14 10.01 7.77
N SER A 35 8.29 10.02 7.09
CA SER A 35 8.36 9.91 5.64
C SER A 35 8.26 8.45 5.20
N VAL A 36 7.50 8.17 4.14
CA VAL A 36 7.18 6.81 3.71
C VAL A 36 7.37 6.67 2.20
N ALA A 37 8.08 5.64 1.75
CA ALA A 37 8.07 5.20 0.36
C ALA A 37 7.24 3.93 0.22
N ILE A 38 6.31 3.91 -0.74
CA ILE A 38 5.48 2.75 -1.09
C ILE A 38 5.90 2.26 -2.47
N LEU A 39 6.44 1.05 -2.54
CA LEU A 39 6.91 0.42 -3.77
C LEU A 39 5.86 -0.56 -4.29
N GLY A 40 5.16 -0.14 -5.36
CA GLY A 40 4.04 -0.84 -5.95
C GLY A 40 2.68 -0.27 -5.50
N CYS A 41 1.93 0.29 -6.46
CA CYS A 41 0.60 0.86 -6.29
C CYS A 41 -0.51 -0.10 -6.76
N GLY A 42 -0.33 -1.40 -6.55
CA GLY A 42 -1.42 -2.35 -6.64
C GLY A 42 -2.49 -2.05 -5.57
N PRO A 43 -3.62 -2.77 -5.55
CA PRO A 43 -4.70 -2.49 -4.59
C PRO A 43 -4.23 -2.37 -3.12
N ILE A 44 -3.32 -3.24 -2.68
CA ILE A 44 -2.79 -3.18 -1.30
C ILE A 44 -1.88 -1.96 -1.11
N GLY A 45 -1.05 -1.61 -2.10
CA GLY A 45 -0.23 -0.40 -2.05
C GLY A 45 -1.06 0.88 -2.00
N LEU A 46 -2.14 0.96 -2.78
CA LEU A 46 -3.09 2.08 -2.73
C LEU A 46 -3.76 2.19 -1.34
N PHE A 47 -4.18 1.07 -0.76
CA PHE A 47 -4.68 1.06 0.61
C PHE A 47 -3.62 1.51 1.62
N ALA A 48 -2.36 1.08 1.45
CA ALA A 48 -1.27 1.49 2.33
C ALA A 48 -1.01 3.00 2.26
N ILE A 49 -1.09 3.62 1.07
CA ILE A 49 -1.01 5.08 0.90
C ILE A 49 -2.12 5.78 1.70
N ALA A 50 -3.37 5.34 1.51
CA ALA A 50 -4.52 5.91 2.23
C ALA A 50 -4.38 5.76 3.76
N VAL A 51 -3.92 4.60 4.23
CA VAL A 51 -3.66 4.36 5.67
C VAL A 51 -2.55 5.28 6.16
N CYS A 52 -1.40 5.38 5.46
CA CYS A 52 -0.31 6.27 5.83
C CYS A 52 -0.78 7.72 5.97
N ARG A 53 -1.59 8.20 5.03
CA ARG A 53 -2.17 9.54 5.08
C ARG A 53 -3.11 9.71 6.28
N ALA A 54 -4.00 8.74 6.51
CA ALA A 54 -4.97 8.78 7.61
C ALA A 54 -4.33 8.83 9.01
N VAL A 55 -3.15 8.22 9.17
CA VAL A 55 -2.44 8.18 10.46
C VAL A 55 -1.35 9.24 10.61
N GLY A 56 -1.22 10.16 9.64
CA GLY A 56 -0.37 11.34 9.76
C GLY A 56 1.07 11.17 9.30
N ALA A 57 1.33 10.32 8.29
CA ALA A 57 2.62 10.37 7.56
C ALA A 57 2.79 11.74 6.89
N THR A 58 4.02 12.26 6.87
CA THR A 58 4.31 13.64 6.46
C THR A 58 4.75 13.78 5.01
N ASN A 59 5.36 12.75 4.45
CA ASN A 59 5.83 12.74 3.06
C ASN A 59 5.64 11.32 2.52
N ILE A 60 4.71 11.14 1.60
CA ILE A 60 4.32 9.85 1.02
C ILE A 60 4.75 9.80 -0.44
N ILE A 61 5.74 8.96 -0.72
CA ILE A 61 6.31 8.74 -2.05
C ILE A 61 5.79 7.39 -2.55
N ALA A 62 5.16 7.36 -3.72
CA ALA A 62 4.60 6.15 -4.32
C ALA A 62 5.25 5.84 -5.67
N THR A 63 5.59 4.58 -5.91
CA THR A 63 6.21 4.15 -7.16
C THR A 63 5.44 2.98 -7.79
N ASP A 64 5.25 3.01 -9.10
CA ASP A 64 4.67 1.91 -9.89
C ASP A 64 5.13 2.03 -11.35
N ALA A 65 4.92 0.99 -12.14
CA ALA A 65 5.13 1.00 -13.58
C ALA A 65 3.88 1.43 -14.38
N SER A 66 2.71 1.52 -13.74
CA SER A 66 1.44 1.87 -14.35
C SER A 66 1.08 3.33 -14.09
N PRO A 67 1.02 4.18 -15.13
CA PRO A 67 0.56 5.56 -14.97
C PRO A 67 -0.83 5.66 -14.35
N TYR A 68 -1.75 4.76 -14.70
CA TYR A 68 -3.09 4.70 -14.13
C TYR A 68 -3.08 4.52 -12.61
N ARG A 69 -2.26 3.59 -12.11
CA ARG A 69 -2.13 3.34 -10.66
C ARG A 69 -1.46 4.49 -9.93
N LEU A 70 -0.53 5.17 -10.58
CA LEU A 70 0.13 6.35 -10.03
C LEU A 70 -0.86 7.51 -9.85
N GLU A 71 -1.77 7.74 -10.79
CA GLU A 71 -2.83 8.73 -10.64
C GLU A 71 -3.80 8.39 -9.49
N LEU A 72 -4.15 7.11 -9.34
CA LEU A 72 -4.90 6.66 -8.16
C LEU A 72 -4.11 6.89 -6.87
N ALA A 73 -2.81 6.59 -6.86
CA ALA A 73 -1.95 6.82 -5.70
C ALA A 73 -1.94 8.29 -5.28
N LYS A 74 -1.88 9.22 -6.23
CA LYS A 74 -2.01 10.65 -5.99
C LYS A 74 -3.37 11.01 -5.41
N THR A 75 -4.44 10.46 -5.98
CA THR A 75 -5.82 10.69 -5.52
C THR A 75 -6.03 10.25 -4.07
N VAL A 76 -5.41 9.16 -3.63
CA VAL A 76 -5.56 8.62 -2.27
C VAL A 76 -4.53 9.15 -1.28
N GLY A 77 -3.69 10.10 -1.69
CA GLY A 77 -2.88 10.87 -0.76
C GLY A 77 -1.36 10.73 -0.87
N ALA A 78 -0.82 10.17 -1.96
CA ALA A 78 0.61 10.27 -2.23
C ALA A 78 0.99 11.72 -2.55
N ASP A 79 2.07 12.22 -1.93
CA ASP A 79 2.61 13.56 -2.19
C ASP A 79 3.45 13.57 -3.48
N HIS A 80 4.17 12.48 -3.71
CA HIS A 80 5.01 12.27 -4.89
C HIS A 80 4.71 10.93 -5.53
N ILE A 81 4.61 10.91 -6.85
CA ILE A 81 4.42 9.70 -7.64
C ILE A 81 5.56 9.56 -8.65
N MET A 82 6.09 8.36 -8.84
CA MET A 82 7.20 8.09 -9.74
C MET A 82 6.95 6.84 -10.56
N ASN A 83 7.04 6.96 -11.87
CA ASN A 83 7.04 5.80 -12.77
C ASN A 83 8.44 5.19 -12.81
N VAL A 84 8.59 3.96 -12.34
CA VAL A 84 9.86 3.23 -12.28
C VAL A 84 10.48 2.94 -13.65
N ARG A 85 9.76 3.17 -14.75
CA ARG A 85 10.26 3.02 -16.11
C ARG A 85 10.96 4.27 -16.63
N ASP A 86 10.57 5.44 -16.09
CA ASP A 86 10.94 6.74 -16.63
C ASP A 86 11.84 7.54 -15.67
N ALA A 87 11.84 7.19 -14.38
CA ALA A 87 12.56 7.91 -13.34
C ALA A 87 13.62 7.04 -12.65
N ASP A 88 14.75 7.65 -12.31
CA ASP A 88 15.65 7.11 -11.29
C ASP A 88 15.05 7.41 -9.91
N VAL A 89 14.44 6.38 -9.34
CA VAL A 89 13.74 6.49 -8.05
C VAL A 89 14.72 6.75 -6.90
N ASP A 90 15.92 6.17 -6.95
CA ASP A 90 16.93 6.35 -5.92
C ASP A 90 17.38 7.82 -5.85
N ASP A 91 17.70 8.42 -7.00
CA ASP A 91 18.09 9.84 -7.10
C ASP A 91 16.93 10.78 -6.73
N ALA A 92 15.71 10.47 -7.17
CA ALA A 92 14.54 11.28 -6.86
C ALA A 92 14.23 11.29 -5.35
N VAL A 93 14.28 10.11 -4.70
CA VAL A 93 14.08 10.01 -3.25
C VAL A 93 15.23 10.67 -2.49
N ALA A 94 16.48 10.53 -2.93
CA ALA A 94 17.62 11.24 -2.36
C ALA A 94 17.42 12.75 -2.40
N THR A 95 16.95 13.29 -3.53
CA THR A 95 16.63 14.72 -3.66
C THR A 95 15.54 15.15 -2.69
N LEU A 96 14.42 14.43 -2.61
CA LEU A 96 13.29 14.74 -1.73
C LEU A 96 13.62 14.62 -0.23
N THR A 97 14.64 13.85 0.11
CA THR A 97 15.04 13.58 1.50
C THR A 97 16.41 14.17 1.86
N HIS A 98 16.95 15.06 1.02
CA HIS A 98 18.26 15.67 1.20
C HIS A 98 19.40 14.65 1.42
N GLY A 99 19.33 13.51 0.72
CA GLY A 99 20.30 12.42 0.79
C GLY A 99 20.14 11.48 2.00
N VAL A 100 19.18 11.74 2.89
CA VAL A 100 19.02 10.94 4.13
C VAL A 100 18.28 9.64 3.90
N GLY A 101 17.34 9.60 2.98
CA GLY A 101 16.39 8.50 2.77
C GLY A 101 15.10 8.63 3.61
N VAL A 102 14.16 7.72 3.43
CA VAL A 102 12.87 7.75 4.13
C VAL A 102 12.90 6.98 5.45
N ASP A 103 12.03 7.36 6.39
CA ASP A 103 11.85 6.66 7.67
C ASP A 103 11.36 5.23 7.49
N VAL A 104 10.45 5.03 6.54
CA VAL A 104 9.71 3.78 6.34
C VAL A 104 9.62 3.45 4.87
N VAL A 105 9.88 2.19 4.52
CA VAL A 105 9.55 1.66 3.20
C VAL A 105 8.52 0.55 3.33
N LEU A 106 7.47 0.62 2.52
CA LEU A 106 6.44 -0.41 2.39
C LEU A 106 6.60 -1.05 1.00
N GLU A 107 7.18 -2.25 0.95
CA GLU A 107 7.37 -3.00 -0.28
C GLU A 107 6.14 -3.89 -0.54
N MET A 108 5.36 -3.53 -1.58
CA MET A 108 4.05 -4.10 -1.90
C MET A 108 4.02 -4.80 -3.25
N SER A 109 5.12 -4.75 -4.02
CA SER A 109 5.15 -5.27 -5.39
C SER A 109 5.64 -6.71 -5.49
N GLY A 110 6.56 -7.13 -4.61
CA GLY A 110 7.29 -8.39 -4.72
C GLY A 110 8.30 -8.43 -5.85
N ALA A 111 8.53 -7.32 -6.56
CA ALA A 111 9.55 -7.29 -7.60
C ALA A 111 10.96 -7.33 -6.98
N PRO A 112 11.86 -8.24 -7.41
CA PRO A 112 13.20 -8.34 -6.82
C PRO A 112 13.96 -7.02 -6.77
N LYS A 113 13.86 -6.22 -7.85
CA LYS A 113 14.48 -4.88 -7.91
C LYS A 113 13.88 -3.92 -6.88
N ALA A 114 12.57 -3.96 -6.62
CA ALA A 114 11.92 -3.12 -5.63
C ALA A 114 12.32 -3.53 -4.20
N ILE A 115 12.47 -4.84 -3.94
CA ILE A 115 12.98 -5.32 -2.64
C ILE A 115 14.40 -4.81 -2.40
N GLN A 116 15.31 -4.92 -3.38
CA GLN A 116 16.66 -4.36 -3.29
C GLN A 116 16.63 -2.84 -3.11
N GLN A 117 15.78 -2.15 -3.86
CA GLN A 117 15.60 -0.70 -3.78
C GLN A 117 15.09 -0.26 -2.40
N SER A 118 14.20 -1.05 -1.78
CA SER A 118 13.67 -0.75 -0.44
C SER A 118 14.77 -0.56 0.60
N LEU A 119 15.85 -1.36 0.51
CA LEU A 119 17.01 -1.27 1.40
C LEU A 119 17.81 0.01 1.18
N ARG A 120 17.94 0.46 -0.07
CA ARG A 120 18.66 1.70 -0.41
C ARG A 120 17.89 2.93 0.02
N LEU A 121 16.58 2.97 -0.25
CA LEU A 121 15.72 4.13 0.04
C LEU A 121 15.51 4.39 1.54
N ALA A 122 15.56 3.34 2.37
CA ALA A 122 15.43 3.49 3.81
C ALA A 122 16.64 4.21 4.41
N LYS A 123 16.42 5.20 5.26
CA LYS A 123 17.49 5.88 6.00
C LYS A 123 18.16 4.94 7.02
N PRO A 124 19.38 5.24 7.50
CA PRO A 124 19.95 4.54 8.64
C PRO A 124 19.00 4.54 9.85
N GLY A 125 18.82 3.37 10.49
CA GLY A 125 17.84 3.17 11.56
C GLY A 125 16.38 3.15 11.10
N GLY A 126 16.12 3.22 9.80
CA GLY A 126 14.78 3.12 9.23
C GLY A 126 14.17 1.74 9.33
N ARG A 127 12.92 1.59 8.90
CA ARG A 127 12.26 0.28 8.83
C ARG A 127 11.71 -0.03 7.45
N ILE A 128 11.61 -1.32 7.16
CA ILE A 128 11.03 -1.83 5.93
C ILE A 128 9.96 -2.87 6.29
N SER A 129 8.79 -2.77 5.70
CA SER A 129 7.78 -3.84 5.72
C SER A 129 7.75 -4.50 4.33
N LEU A 130 8.15 -5.77 4.27
CA LEU A 130 8.10 -6.60 3.08
C LEU A 130 6.79 -7.38 3.07
N MET A 131 5.91 -7.10 2.13
CA MET A 131 4.64 -7.80 1.93
C MET A 131 4.52 -8.39 0.53
N GLY A 132 5.13 -7.77 -0.47
CA GLY A 132 5.18 -8.33 -1.81
C GLY A 132 5.92 -9.67 -1.82
N ILE A 133 5.35 -10.69 -2.48
CA ILE A 133 5.93 -12.03 -2.52
C ILE A 133 6.74 -12.15 -3.83
N PRO A 134 8.07 -12.28 -3.77
CA PRO A 134 8.88 -12.45 -4.96
C PRO A 134 8.70 -13.86 -5.56
N ALA A 135 8.80 -13.95 -6.88
CA ALA A 135 8.69 -15.23 -7.60
C ALA A 135 9.89 -16.18 -7.39
N GLY A 136 10.97 -15.69 -6.76
CA GLY A 136 12.20 -16.46 -6.53
C GLY A 136 13.12 -15.80 -5.52
N SER A 137 14.35 -16.25 -5.44
CA SER A 137 15.37 -15.68 -4.55
C SER A 137 15.71 -14.24 -4.92
N VAL A 138 16.06 -13.44 -3.93
CA VAL A 138 16.52 -12.06 -4.10
C VAL A 138 17.89 -11.94 -3.44
N ASP A 139 18.89 -11.51 -4.22
CA ASP A 139 20.26 -11.29 -3.70
C ASP A 139 20.30 -9.96 -2.94
N LEU A 140 20.81 -9.99 -1.72
CA LEU A 140 20.94 -8.81 -0.85
C LEU A 140 22.36 -8.71 -0.31
N ASN A 141 22.92 -7.50 -0.29
CA ASN A 141 24.17 -7.25 0.44
C ASN A 141 23.83 -6.97 1.91
N VAL A 142 23.76 -8.05 2.69
CA VAL A 142 23.31 -7.99 4.09
C VAL A 142 24.20 -7.06 4.94
N ALA A 143 25.51 -7.04 4.70
CA ALA A 143 26.42 -6.20 5.46
C ALA A 143 26.16 -4.71 5.23
N GLU A 144 26.21 -4.28 3.97
CA GLU A 144 26.09 -2.85 3.60
C GLU A 144 24.65 -2.34 3.71
N ASP A 145 23.71 -3.13 3.19
CA ASP A 145 22.33 -2.66 3.03
C ASP A 145 21.50 -2.78 4.31
N ILE A 146 21.88 -3.70 5.22
CA ILE A 146 21.07 -3.99 6.41
C ILE A 146 21.84 -3.69 7.71
N ILE A 147 23.01 -4.33 7.90
CA ILE A 147 23.72 -4.28 9.18
C ILE A 147 24.28 -2.90 9.43
N PHE A 148 25.07 -2.34 8.51
CA PHE A 148 25.69 -1.02 8.67
C PHE A 148 24.68 0.12 8.70
N LYS A 149 23.49 -0.07 8.08
CA LYS A 149 22.37 0.88 8.18
C LYS A 149 21.52 0.67 9.43
N GLY A 150 21.66 -0.43 10.16
CA GLY A 150 20.85 -0.76 11.33
C GLY A 150 19.35 -0.84 11.01
N LEU A 151 18.98 -1.40 9.85
CA LEU A 151 17.59 -1.47 9.41
C LEU A 151 16.78 -2.47 10.22
N ARG A 152 15.52 -2.16 10.43
CA ARG A 152 14.51 -3.09 10.92
C ARG A 152 13.69 -3.59 9.74
N ILE A 153 13.67 -4.90 9.51
CA ILE A 153 12.92 -5.52 8.41
C ILE A 153 11.82 -6.39 8.99
N HIS A 154 10.58 -6.10 8.62
CA HIS A 154 9.39 -6.84 9.00
C HIS A 154 8.87 -7.62 7.80
N GLY A 155 8.89 -8.94 7.86
CA GLY A 155 8.12 -9.80 6.97
C GLY A 155 6.65 -9.77 7.39
N VAL A 156 5.76 -9.36 6.48
CA VAL A 156 4.35 -9.20 6.77
C VAL A 156 3.51 -10.11 5.90
N VAL A 157 2.75 -11.00 6.52
CA VAL A 157 1.79 -11.86 5.84
C VAL A 157 0.40 -11.66 6.43
N GLY A 158 -0.58 -11.42 5.55
CA GLY A 158 -1.96 -11.26 5.96
C GLY A 158 -2.15 -10.12 6.97
N ARG A 159 -3.08 -10.31 7.87
CA ARG A 159 -3.52 -9.35 8.90
C ARG A 159 -3.51 -10.00 10.28
N ARG A 160 -3.30 -9.23 11.32
CA ARG A 160 -3.44 -9.72 12.70
C ARG A 160 -4.91 -9.72 13.11
N LEU A 161 -5.45 -10.90 13.36
CA LEU A 161 -6.80 -11.07 13.91
C LEU A 161 -6.73 -10.92 15.44
N TYR A 162 -7.42 -9.96 16.04
CA TYR A 162 -8.42 -9.06 15.44
C TYR A 162 -7.93 -7.60 15.45
N ASP A 163 -6.71 -7.32 15.87
CA ASP A 163 -6.18 -5.97 16.06
C ASP A 163 -6.30 -5.09 14.81
N THR A 164 -5.90 -5.62 13.65
CA THR A 164 -5.97 -4.86 12.39
C THR A 164 -7.42 -4.61 11.95
N TRP A 165 -8.37 -5.51 12.31
CA TRP A 165 -9.77 -5.32 12.03
C TRP A 165 -10.38 -4.16 12.83
N PHE A 166 -10.12 -4.10 14.13
CA PHE A 166 -10.60 -3.01 14.97
C PHE A 166 -10.02 -1.67 14.52
N THR A 167 -8.70 -1.60 14.36
CA THR A 167 -8.03 -0.38 13.90
C THR A 167 -8.59 0.09 12.55
N MET A 168 -8.75 -0.81 11.59
CA MET A 168 -9.29 -0.51 10.27
C MET A 168 -10.74 -0.01 10.36
N GLN A 169 -11.62 -0.68 11.11
CA GLN A 169 -13.00 -0.27 11.28
C GLN A 169 -13.13 1.10 11.95
N ASP A 170 -12.32 1.36 12.98
CA ASP A 170 -12.30 2.66 13.66
C ASP A 170 -11.86 3.79 12.71
N LEU A 171 -10.85 3.56 11.88
CA LEU A 171 -10.39 4.53 10.89
C LEU A 171 -11.46 4.80 9.81
N LEU A 172 -12.12 3.76 9.30
CA LEU A 172 -13.20 3.88 8.31
C LEU A 172 -14.44 4.56 8.91
N ALA A 173 -14.91 4.08 10.06
CA ALA A 173 -16.14 4.57 10.71
C ALA A 173 -16.01 6.01 11.23
N SER A 174 -14.79 6.44 11.58
CA SER A 174 -14.52 7.84 11.96
C SER A 174 -14.36 8.78 10.77
N GLY A 175 -14.36 8.27 9.53
CA GLY A 175 -14.12 9.06 8.32
C GLY A 175 -12.68 9.52 8.13
N ARG A 176 -11.73 9.08 8.97
CA ARG A 176 -10.30 9.41 8.82
C ARG A 176 -9.65 8.68 7.65
N LEU A 177 -10.13 7.48 7.33
CA LEU A 177 -9.66 6.66 6.22
C LEU A 177 -10.75 6.60 5.16
N ASP A 178 -10.49 7.21 4.01
CA ASP A 178 -11.32 7.07 2.82
C ASP A 178 -10.61 6.19 1.79
N VAL A 179 -11.22 5.06 1.47
CA VAL A 179 -10.75 4.12 0.44
C VAL A 179 -11.69 4.06 -0.77
N THR A 180 -12.70 4.94 -0.79
CA THR A 180 -13.69 5.01 -1.88
C THR A 180 -13.07 5.20 -3.26
N PRO A 181 -12.02 6.04 -3.46
CA PRO A 181 -11.40 6.19 -4.76
C PRO A 181 -10.70 4.92 -5.29
N ILE A 182 -10.33 3.99 -4.38
CA ILE A 182 -9.67 2.73 -4.75
C ILE A 182 -10.69 1.73 -5.32
N ARG A 183 -11.95 1.84 -4.93
CA ARG A 183 -13.07 1.08 -5.50
C ARG A 183 -13.50 1.71 -6.82
N THR A 184 -12.79 1.41 -7.88
CA THR A 184 -12.98 2.08 -9.19
C THR A 184 -14.21 1.58 -9.95
N HIS A 185 -14.66 0.35 -9.69
CA HIS A 185 -15.77 -0.25 -10.41
C HIS A 185 -16.69 -1.02 -9.46
N ILE A 186 -17.99 -0.88 -9.68
CA ILE A 186 -19.04 -1.73 -9.09
C ILE A 186 -19.81 -2.31 -10.27
N LEU A 187 -19.75 -3.62 -10.44
CA LEU A 187 -20.39 -4.34 -11.52
C LEU A 187 -21.46 -5.29 -10.99
N PRO A 188 -22.53 -5.58 -11.75
CA PRO A 188 -23.40 -6.71 -11.46
C PRO A 188 -22.60 -8.01 -11.39
N PHE A 189 -23.08 -8.98 -10.60
CA PHE A 189 -22.36 -10.25 -10.39
C PHE A 189 -22.15 -11.02 -11.69
N ASP A 190 -23.11 -11.01 -12.60
CA ASP A 190 -23.04 -11.65 -13.92
C ASP A 190 -22.04 -11.02 -14.89
N GLN A 191 -21.51 -9.85 -14.55
CA GLN A 191 -20.46 -9.16 -15.33
C GLN A 191 -19.04 -9.44 -14.77
N PHE A 192 -18.83 -10.53 -14.05
CA PHE A 192 -17.52 -10.86 -13.46
C PHE A 192 -16.40 -10.95 -14.51
N ASP A 193 -16.70 -11.44 -15.73
CA ASP A 193 -15.73 -11.50 -16.83
C ASP A 193 -15.19 -10.11 -17.21
N ALA A 194 -16.08 -9.11 -17.27
CA ALA A 194 -15.67 -7.72 -17.50
C ALA A 194 -14.78 -7.20 -16.37
N GLY A 195 -15.08 -7.59 -15.12
CA GLY A 195 -14.23 -7.28 -13.96
C GLY A 195 -12.83 -7.88 -14.08
N PHE A 196 -12.72 -9.14 -14.48
CA PHE A 196 -11.43 -9.79 -14.73
C PHE A 196 -10.66 -9.14 -15.88
N ALA A 197 -11.34 -8.76 -16.96
CA ALA A 197 -10.69 -8.05 -18.08
C ALA A 197 -10.07 -6.71 -17.63
N LEU A 198 -10.77 -5.92 -16.79
CA LEU A 198 -10.22 -4.68 -16.20
C LEU A 198 -8.99 -4.94 -15.33
N MET A 199 -9.01 -6.02 -14.53
CA MET A 199 -7.88 -6.40 -13.69
C MET A 199 -6.67 -6.82 -14.53
N GLN A 200 -6.87 -7.61 -15.58
CA GLN A 200 -5.80 -8.04 -16.51
C GLN A 200 -5.22 -6.86 -17.28
N ALA A 201 -6.07 -5.92 -17.72
CA ALA A 201 -5.63 -4.69 -18.40
C ALA A 201 -4.90 -3.72 -17.47
N GLY A 202 -4.98 -3.90 -16.13
CA GLY A 202 -4.37 -3.01 -15.14
C GLY A 202 -5.02 -1.62 -15.10
N THR A 203 -6.26 -1.49 -15.55
CA THR A 203 -7.03 -0.23 -15.65
C THR A 203 -8.07 -0.09 -14.53
N CYS A 204 -7.87 -0.76 -13.41
CA CYS A 204 -8.72 -0.64 -12.23
C CYS A 204 -7.90 -0.60 -10.93
N GLY A 205 -8.51 -0.04 -9.89
CA GLY A 205 -8.13 -0.26 -8.50
C GLY A 205 -8.77 -1.55 -7.98
N LYS A 206 -9.86 -1.43 -7.21
CA LYS A 206 -10.70 -2.58 -6.82
C LYS A 206 -11.98 -2.62 -7.61
N VAL A 207 -12.32 -3.81 -8.10
CA VAL A 207 -13.63 -4.13 -8.69
C VAL A 207 -14.46 -4.82 -7.61
N VAL A 208 -15.68 -4.35 -7.41
CA VAL A 208 -16.67 -4.93 -6.51
C VAL A 208 -17.80 -5.51 -7.35
N LEU A 209 -18.21 -6.73 -7.06
CA LEU A 209 -19.36 -7.38 -7.70
C LEU A 209 -20.58 -7.27 -6.78
N ARG A 210 -21.67 -6.71 -7.29
CA ARG A 210 -22.94 -6.61 -6.59
C ARG A 210 -23.74 -7.89 -6.79
N VAL A 211 -23.96 -8.64 -5.73
CA VAL A 211 -24.69 -9.93 -5.78
C VAL A 211 -26.20 -9.79 -5.60
N SER A 212 -26.69 -8.64 -5.10
CA SER A 212 -28.11 -8.34 -4.98
C SER A 212 -28.37 -6.84 -5.09
N GLU A 213 -29.60 -6.45 -5.47
CA GLU A 213 -30.01 -5.04 -5.57
C GLU A 213 -30.12 -4.35 -4.20
N HIS A 214 -30.19 -5.12 -3.11
CA HIS A 214 -30.32 -4.62 -1.74
C HIS A 214 -28.99 -4.56 -0.97
N ALA A 215 -27.87 -4.67 -1.67
CA ALA A 215 -26.53 -4.66 -1.06
C ALA A 215 -25.91 -3.23 -1.07
N ASP A 216 -26.50 -2.33 -0.30
CA ASP A 216 -25.87 -1.05 0.08
C ASP A 216 -25.70 -0.96 1.59
#